data_e033afcc521500e3b66d100191b29702
#
_entry.id   e033afcc521500e3b66d100191b29702
#
_cell.length_a   1.000
_cell.length_b   1.000
_cell.length_c   1.000
_cell.angle_alpha   90.00
_cell.angle_beta   90.00
_cell.angle_gamma   90.00
#
_symmetry.space_group_name_H-M   'P 1'
#
loop_
_entity.id
_entity.type
_entity.pdbx_description
1 polymer ?
#
loop_
_entity_poly.entity_id
_entity_poly.type
_entity_poly.pdbx_seq_one_letter_code
_entity_poly.pdbx_strand_id
1 'polypeptide(L)'
;LECHELYCAGHMMEAAVAYYDATGKDKLLKVMEGMAGHIIDRFGPDKLPGIPGHQEVEIGLMRMYHATGNEAYKKQARYFLEERGKNPAFFAEEAAKRDWNHFGMVPKDIKYNQSHATIYEQEEAVGHSVRAVYMYTAMADLAATEHDEKLFAACERLWNNMTEKKMYITGGIGSTVEGEAFTKEYELPNDMAYAETCASIGLVFFAKQMLKMSKNGKYADAMERELYNGIISGMQLDGKRFFYVNPLEVNPGVSGEIFGYKHVIPERPGWYACACCPPNLVRMVTSLGRYAWDEDDDVIYSHLFIGQEARLKKADIKVVSEYPWKGHVSYSITPKTG
;
A
#
# COMPACT_ATOMS: atom_id res chain seq x y z
N LEU A 1 1.78 18.38 10.11
CA LEU A 1 1.50 16.93 9.92
C LEU A 1 0.99 16.59 8.52
N GLU A 2 0.47 17.58 7.79
CA GLU A 2 0.02 17.41 6.41
C GLU A 2 1.15 17.04 5.45
N CYS A 3 2.38 17.47 5.72
CA CYS A 3 3.57 17.17 4.92
C CYS A 3 4.04 15.73 5.09
N HIS A 4 5.11 15.37 4.40
CA HIS A 4 5.53 13.97 4.24
C HIS A 4 6.64 13.52 5.23
N GLU A 5 6.85 14.19 6.36
CA GLU A 5 7.87 13.80 7.35
C GLU A 5 7.58 12.40 7.93
N LEU A 6 6.33 12.18 8.37
CA LEU A 6 5.92 10.87 8.91
C LEU A 6 5.89 9.79 7.82
N TYR A 7 5.48 10.14 6.59
CA TYR A 7 5.57 9.27 5.43
C TYR A 7 7.01 8.81 5.16
N CYS A 8 7.95 9.75 5.11
CA CYS A 8 9.37 9.42 4.93
C CYS A 8 9.91 8.57 6.09
N ALA A 9 9.50 8.87 7.34
CA ALA A 9 9.87 8.08 8.49
C ALA A 9 9.37 6.62 8.37
N GLY A 10 8.13 6.42 7.94
CA GLY A 10 7.56 5.10 7.69
C GLY A 10 8.37 4.29 6.66
N HIS A 11 8.64 4.87 5.50
CA HIS A 11 9.47 4.22 4.48
C HIS A 11 10.87 3.88 4.98
N MET A 12 11.49 4.77 5.75
CA MET A 12 12.82 4.50 6.34
C MET A 12 12.78 3.41 7.39
N MET A 13 11.70 3.29 8.19
CA MET A 13 11.49 2.19 9.12
C MET A 13 11.38 0.85 8.38
N GLU A 14 10.58 0.79 7.31
CA GLU A 14 10.49 -0.42 6.48
C GLU A 14 11.81 -0.79 5.83
N ALA A 15 12.54 0.18 5.29
CA ALA A 15 13.88 -0.05 4.71
C ALA A 15 14.87 -0.57 5.77
N ALA A 16 14.80 -0.05 7.00
CA ALA A 16 15.66 -0.48 8.09
C ALA A 16 15.38 -1.93 8.50
N VAL A 17 14.11 -2.31 8.61
CA VAL A 17 13.71 -3.70 8.89
C VAL A 17 14.11 -4.62 7.73
N ALA A 18 13.84 -4.24 6.48
CA ALA A 18 14.21 -5.05 5.32
C ALA A 18 15.73 -5.28 5.24
N TYR A 19 16.52 -4.24 5.53
CA TYR A 19 17.98 -4.35 5.56
C TYR A 19 18.48 -5.24 6.70
N TYR A 20 17.86 -5.12 7.87
CA TYR A 20 18.15 -5.98 9.03
C TYR A 20 17.82 -7.45 8.72
N ASP A 21 16.62 -7.74 8.20
CA ASP A 21 16.19 -9.09 7.82
C ASP A 21 17.14 -9.73 6.80
N ALA A 22 17.60 -8.95 5.81
CA ALA A 22 18.44 -9.46 4.74
C ALA A 22 19.92 -9.66 5.14
N THR A 23 20.42 -8.89 6.10
CA THR A 23 21.86 -8.80 6.37
C THR A 23 22.28 -9.06 7.81
N GLY A 24 21.35 -9.04 8.76
CA GLY A 24 21.61 -9.06 10.21
C GLY A 24 22.25 -7.76 10.75
N LYS A 25 22.42 -6.73 9.90
CA LYS A 25 23.06 -5.45 10.31
C LYS A 25 22.01 -4.49 10.87
N ASP A 26 22.18 -4.10 12.14
CA ASP A 26 21.19 -3.36 12.92
C ASP A 26 21.41 -1.84 13.00
N LYS A 27 22.47 -1.30 12.40
CA LYS A 27 22.80 0.13 12.54
C LYS A 27 21.67 1.05 12.07
N LEU A 28 21.06 0.76 10.91
CA LEU A 28 19.94 1.55 10.39
C LEU A 28 18.69 1.34 11.24
N LEU A 29 18.44 0.10 11.68
CA LEU A 29 17.32 -0.22 12.57
C LEU A 29 17.40 0.61 13.86
N LYS A 30 18.56 0.68 14.52
CA LYS A 30 18.79 1.52 15.72
C LYS A 30 18.54 3.00 15.49
N VAL A 31 18.90 3.52 14.32
CA VAL A 31 18.58 4.92 13.97
C VAL A 31 17.06 5.11 13.90
N MET A 32 16.35 4.15 13.29
CA MET A 32 14.89 4.25 13.16
C MET A 32 14.15 3.93 14.47
N GLU A 33 14.74 3.17 15.38
CA GLU A 33 14.25 3.05 16.77
C GLU A 33 14.27 4.41 17.49
N GLY A 34 15.33 5.20 17.29
CA GLY A 34 15.40 6.58 17.80
C GLY A 34 14.32 7.48 17.19
N MET A 35 14.07 7.38 15.88
CA MET A 35 13.00 8.13 15.21
C MET A 35 11.62 7.70 15.73
N ALA A 36 11.37 6.39 15.86
CA ALA A 36 10.12 5.87 16.40
C ALA A 36 9.91 6.34 17.85
N GLY A 37 10.96 6.33 18.67
CA GLY A 37 10.94 6.88 20.04
C GLY A 37 10.54 8.35 20.04
N HIS A 38 11.12 9.16 19.17
CA HIS A 38 10.75 10.59 19.05
C HIS A 38 9.28 10.77 18.64
N ILE A 39 8.77 9.98 17.72
CA ILE A 39 7.35 10.01 17.32
C ILE A 39 6.44 9.62 18.50
N ILE A 40 6.78 8.57 19.22
CA ILE A 40 6.04 8.10 20.40
C ILE A 40 6.05 9.15 21.52
N ASP A 41 7.18 9.80 21.76
CA ASP A 41 7.28 10.88 22.77
C ASP A 41 6.48 12.11 22.40
N ARG A 42 6.29 12.37 21.10
CA ARG A 42 5.59 13.56 20.60
C ARG A 42 4.08 13.39 20.53
N PHE A 43 3.59 12.25 20.06
CA PHE A 43 2.18 12.02 19.72
C PHE A 43 1.54 10.98 20.64
N GLY A 44 0.30 11.22 21.06
CA GLY A 44 -0.46 10.28 21.89
C GLY A 44 -1.65 10.92 22.58
N PRO A 45 -2.45 10.16 23.33
CA PRO A 45 -3.65 10.67 24.01
C PRO A 45 -3.39 11.84 24.98
N ASP A 46 -2.27 11.76 25.72
CA ASP A 46 -1.87 12.77 26.70
C ASP A 46 -0.74 13.68 26.19
N LYS A 47 -0.52 13.70 24.87
CA LYS A 47 0.55 14.41 24.18
C LYS A 47 -0.04 15.31 23.10
N LEU A 48 0.80 15.72 22.13
CA LEU A 48 0.29 16.43 20.97
C LEU A 48 -0.66 15.53 20.18
N PRO A 49 -1.93 15.91 20.01
CA PRO A 49 -2.80 15.17 19.11
C PRO A 49 -2.30 15.31 17.68
N GLY A 50 -2.33 14.22 16.94
CA GLY A 50 -1.84 14.25 15.56
C GLY A 50 -2.10 12.97 14.82
N ILE A 51 -2.30 13.12 13.51
CA ILE A 51 -2.41 12.03 12.54
C ILE A 51 -1.51 12.35 11.35
N PRO A 52 -0.87 11.36 10.71
CA PRO A 52 -0.04 11.62 9.53
C PRO A 52 -0.89 12.12 8.35
N GLY A 53 -0.37 13.10 7.61
CA GLY A 53 -1.04 13.61 6.41
C GLY A 53 -1.13 12.55 5.33
N HIS A 54 -0.03 11.86 5.07
CA HIS A 54 0.02 10.67 4.24
C HIS A 54 0.31 9.45 5.11
N GLN A 55 -0.55 8.45 5.06
CA GLN A 55 -0.40 7.18 5.77
C GLN A 55 0.80 6.42 5.19
N GLU A 56 1.64 5.91 6.02
CA GLU A 56 2.79 5.03 5.80
C GLU A 56 3.51 4.72 7.11
N VAL A 57 3.58 5.70 8.02
CA VAL A 57 4.27 5.50 9.31
C VAL A 57 3.63 4.39 10.14
N GLU A 58 2.33 4.17 9.99
CA GLU A 58 1.60 3.08 10.64
C GLU A 58 2.11 1.72 10.16
N ILE A 59 2.37 1.57 8.84
CA ILE A 59 2.98 0.36 8.26
C ILE A 59 4.41 0.21 8.80
N GLY A 60 5.21 1.28 8.76
CA GLY A 60 6.58 1.28 9.27
C GLY A 60 6.67 0.87 10.73
N LEU A 61 5.79 1.41 11.58
CA LEU A 61 5.72 1.07 13.01
C LEU A 61 5.32 -0.40 13.23
N MET A 62 4.35 -0.92 12.49
CA MET A 62 3.99 -2.34 12.55
C MET A 62 5.16 -3.24 12.11
N ARG A 63 5.90 -2.86 11.06
CA ARG A 63 7.12 -3.56 10.63
C ARG A 63 8.19 -3.57 11.72
N MET A 64 8.41 -2.43 12.38
CA MET A 64 9.33 -2.32 13.51
C MET A 64 8.88 -3.22 14.69
N TYR A 65 7.57 -3.25 14.99
CA TYR A 65 7.01 -4.14 16.00
C TYR A 65 7.30 -5.60 15.67
N HIS A 66 7.01 -6.06 14.46
CA HIS A 66 7.27 -7.47 14.07
C HIS A 66 8.75 -7.85 14.11
N ALA A 67 9.65 -6.90 13.84
CA ALA A 67 11.10 -7.15 13.86
C ALA A 67 11.70 -7.16 15.27
N THR A 68 11.14 -6.36 16.19
CA THR A 68 11.78 -6.11 17.50
C THR A 68 10.98 -6.62 18.68
N GLY A 69 9.68 -6.89 18.52
CA GLY A 69 8.76 -7.23 19.61
C GLY A 69 8.40 -6.04 20.50
N ASN A 70 8.81 -4.82 20.17
CA ASN A 70 8.53 -3.65 21.00
C ASN A 70 7.08 -3.17 20.85
N GLU A 71 6.26 -3.43 21.85
CA GLU A 71 4.84 -3.11 21.94
C GLU A 71 4.53 -1.61 21.75
N ALA A 72 5.47 -0.72 22.04
CA ALA A 72 5.26 0.72 21.90
C ALA A 72 5.03 1.12 20.45
N TYR A 73 5.64 0.43 19.48
CA TYR A 73 5.47 0.69 18.05
C TYR A 73 4.05 0.33 17.58
N LYS A 74 3.56 -0.85 17.97
CA LYS A 74 2.19 -1.28 17.67
C LYS A 74 1.15 -0.34 18.30
N LYS A 75 1.35 0.06 19.57
CA LYS A 75 0.47 1.02 20.23
C LYS A 75 0.45 2.37 19.52
N GLN A 76 1.59 2.85 19.03
CA GLN A 76 1.65 4.11 18.27
C GLN A 76 0.96 4.00 16.92
N ALA A 77 1.12 2.88 16.19
CA ALA A 77 0.39 2.63 14.96
C ALA A 77 -1.13 2.61 15.20
N ARG A 78 -1.60 1.90 16.22
CA ARG A 78 -3.00 1.89 16.64
C ARG A 78 -3.51 3.30 16.97
N TYR A 79 -2.74 4.07 17.72
CA TYR A 79 -3.11 5.45 18.05
C TYR A 79 -3.37 6.28 16.79
N PHE A 80 -2.47 6.29 15.80
CA PHE A 80 -2.65 7.05 14.58
C PHE A 80 -3.87 6.60 13.77
N LEU A 81 -4.11 5.29 13.70
CA LEU A 81 -5.27 4.71 13.02
C LEU A 81 -6.58 5.10 13.72
N GLU A 82 -6.66 4.95 15.05
CA GLU A 82 -7.88 5.22 15.80
C GLU A 82 -8.15 6.70 16.03
N GLU A 83 -7.11 7.55 15.99
CA GLU A 83 -7.27 9.00 16.09
C GLU A 83 -7.82 9.60 14.81
N ARG A 84 -7.52 8.97 13.66
CA ARG A 84 -8.02 9.41 12.37
C ARG A 84 -9.55 9.30 12.30
N GLY A 85 -10.17 10.42 11.90
CA GLY A 85 -11.62 10.52 11.76
C GLY A 85 -12.36 10.92 13.04
N LYS A 86 -11.70 10.97 14.21
CA LYS A 86 -12.33 11.55 15.41
C LYS A 86 -12.57 13.06 15.27
N ASN A 87 -11.63 13.76 14.64
CA ASN A 87 -11.81 15.15 14.23
C ASN A 87 -11.66 15.26 12.70
N PRO A 88 -12.75 15.25 11.93
CA PRO A 88 -12.67 15.43 10.48
C PRO A 88 -12.02 16.74 10.03
N ALA A 89 -12.12 17.81 10.83
CA ALA A 89 -11.55 19.11 10.53
C ALA A 89 -10.06 19.25 10.85
N PHE A 90 -9.40 18.20 11.37
CA PHE A 90 -8.01 18.23 11.88
C PHE A 90 -7.02 18.93 10.93
N PHE A 91 -6.99 18.57 9.65
CA PHE A 91 -6.04 19.17 8.70
C PHE A 91 -6.39 20.62 8.34
N ALA A 92 -7.66 21.00 8.29
CA ALA A 92 -8.07 22.38 8.08
C ALA A 92 -7.69 23.24 9.29
N GLU A 93 -7.88 22.74 10.50
CA GLU A 93 -7.48 23.42 11.74
C GLU A 93 -5.96 23.54 11.87
N GLU A 94 -5.21 22.51 11.46
CA GLU A 94 -3.74 22.57 11.41
C GLU A 94 -3.26 23.59 10.37
N ALA A 95 -3.84 23.59 9.18
CA ALA A 95 -3.51 24.56 8.14
C ALA A 95 -3.80 26.00 8.56
N ALA A 96 -4.90 26.24 9.29
CA ALA A 96 -5.25 27.57 9.79
C ALA A 96 -4.26 28.16 10.82
N LYS A 97 -3.41 27.34 11.42
CA LYS A 97 -2.35 27.75 12.36
C LYS A 97 -1.04 28.15 11.68
N ARG A 98 -0.97 28.06 10.35
CA ARG A 98 0.23 28.31 9.54
C ARG A 98 -0.01 29.48 8.59
N ASP A 99 1.04 30.17 8.22
CA ASP A 99 1.07 31.21 7.19
C ASP A 99 1.48 30.65 5.80
N TRP A 100 1.67 29.33 5.68
CA TRP A 100 2.02 28.63 4.44
C TRP A 100 1.18 27.37 4.27
N ASN A 101 1.03 26.93 3.03
CA ASN A 101 0.31 25.72 2.66
C ASN A 101 1.21 24.75 1.89
N HIS A 102 1.04 23.47 2.16
CA HIS A 102 1.69 22.41 1.39
C HIS A 102 1.15 22.41 -0.05
N PHE A 103 2.03 22.55 -1.03
CA PHE A 103 1.67 22.71 -2.44
C PHE A 103 0.64 23.81 -2.76
N GLY A 104 0.49 24.82 -1.90
CA GLY A 104 -0.50 25.87 -2.08
C GLY A 104 -1.96 25.45 -1.88
N MET A 105 -2.19 24.25 -1.35
CA MET A 105 -3.52 23.72 -1.10
C MET A 105 -3.87 23.80 0.39
N VAL A 106 -5.14 24.10 0.68
CA VAL A 106 -5.72 23.92 2.01
C VAL A 106 -6.59 22.67 1.95
N PRO A 107 -6.40 21.66 2.81
CA PRO A 107 -7.23 20.48 2.83
C PRO A 107 -8.66 20.82 3.19
N LYS A 108 -9.52 20.99 2.17
CA LYS A 108 -10.96 21.26 2.35
C LYS A 108 -11.78 19.99 2.34
N ASP A 109 -11.31 18.97 1.63
CA ASP A 109 -11.99 17.68 1.52
C ASP A 109 -11.51 16.75 2.64
N ILE A 110 -12.39 16.51 3.59
CA ILE A 110 -12.16 15.58 4.70
C ILE A 110 -12.00 14.11 4.25
N LYS A 111 -12.44 13.78 3.02
CA LYS A 111 -12.27 12.45 2.44
C LYS A 111 -10.86 12.24 1.88
N TYR A 112 -10.18 13.32 1.47
CA TYR A 112 -8.86 13.24 0.83
C TYR A 112 -7.82 12.44 1.65
N ASN A 113 -7.78 12.66 2.96
CA ASN A 113 -6.90 11.97 3.90
C ASN A 113 -7.60 10.86 4.69
N GLN A 114 -8.77 10.39 4.25
CA GLN A 114 -9.60 9.40 4.96
C GLN A 114 -9.96 9.83 6.39
N SER A 115 -10.10 11.14 6.67
CA SER A 115 -10.42 11.68 8.00
C SER A 115 -11.91 11.96 8.22
N HIS A 116 -12.78 11.58 7.27
CA HIS A 116 -14.22 11.82 7.28
C HIS A 116 -14.99 11.00 8.33
N ALA A 117 -14.46 9.87 8.74
CA ALA A 117 -15.03 8.97 9.74
C ALA A 117 -13.92 8.14 10.39
N THR A 118 -14.20 7.57 11.57
CA THR A 118 -13.28 6.63 12.22
C THR A 118 -13.08 5.37 11.38
N ILE A 119 -11.97 4.68 11.57
CA ILE A 119 -11.62 3.47 10.79
C ILE A 119 -12.70 2.36 10.88
N TYR A 120 -13.44 2.32 11.98
CA TYR A 120 -14.52 1.35 12.17
C TYR A 120 -15.82 1.73 11.46
N GLU A 121 -15.99 3.01 11.10
CA GLU A 121 -17.24 3.58 10.54
C GLU A 121 -17.12 3.87 9.04
N GLN A 122 -15.93 3.75 8.45
CA GLN A 122 -15.77 3.95 7.02
C GLN A 122 -16.46 2.84 6.23
N GLU A 123 -17.35 3.24 5.31
CA GLU A 123 -18.16 2.32 4.50
C GLU A 123 -17.63 2.15 3.08
N GLU A 124 -16.90 3.12 2.55
CA GLU A 124 -16.38 3.12 1.19
C GLU A 124 -14.94 3.64 1.09
N ALA A 125 -14.22 3.17 0.08
CA ALA A 125 -12.90 3.69 -0.25
C ALA A 125 -13.04 5.07 -0.92
N VAL A 126 -12.43 6.11 -0.30
CA VAL A 126 -12.56 7.50 -0.72
C VAL A 126 -11.22 8.23 -0.66
N GLY A 127 -11.15 9.38 -1.33
CA GLY A 127 -10.00 10.27 -1.30
C GLY A 127 -8.79 9.70 -2.04
N HIS A 128 -7.62 10.15 -1.67
CA HIS A 128 -6.36 9.74 -2.33
C HIS A 128 -6.15 8.24 -2.20
N SER A 129 -5.98 7.55 -3.34
CA SER A 129 -6.01 6.09 -3.40
C SER A 129 -4.83 5.43 -2.67
N VAL A 130 -3.61 5.98 -2.78
CA VAL A 130 -2.43 5.43 -2.09
C VAL A 130 -2.56 5.58 -0.57
N ARG A 131 -3.00 6.75 -0.10
CA ARG A 131 -3.26 6.99 1.34
C ARG A 131 -4.25 5.98 1.90
N ALA A 132 -5.32 5.71 1.16
CA ALA A 132 -6.35 4.75 1.54
C ALA A 132 -5.78 3.34 1.69
N VAL A 133 -5.15 2.79 0.65
CA VAL A 133 -4.63 1.41 0.70
C VAL A 133 -3.48 1.23 1.67
N TYR A 134 -2.70 2.27 1.95
CA TYR A 134 -1.67 2.22 2.99
C TYR A 134 -2.29 2.18 4.39
N MET A 135 -3.31 3.01 4.64
CA MET A 135 -4.09 2.92 5.88
C MET A 135 -4.71 1.54 6.05
N TYR A 136 -5.37 1.01 5.01
CA TYR A 136 -6.00 -0.31 5.05
C TYR A 136 -4.98 -1.44 5.26
N THR A 137 -3.77 -1.31 4.74
CA THR A 137 -2.67 -2.24 4.99
C THR A 137 -2.33 -2.29 6.48
N ALA A 138 -2.15 -1.13 7.11
CA ALA A 138 -1.84 -1.06 8.54
C ALA A 138 -3.02 -1.53 9.41
N MET A 139 -4.27 -1.19 9.04
CA MET A 139 -5.47 -1.69 9.71
C MET A 139 -5.53 -3.23 9.69
N ALA A 140 -5.32 -3.85 8.52
CA ALA A 140 -5.36 -5.29 8.36
C ALA A 140 -4.21 -6.00 9.10
N ASP A 141 -3.00 -5.42 9.09
CA ASP A 141 -1.87 -5.96 9.86
C ASP A 141 -2.14 -5.91 11.37
N LEU A 142 -2.71 -4.81 11.85
CA LEU A 142 -3.10 -4.66 13.25
C LEU A 142 -4.21 -5.64 13.63
N ALA A 143 -5.25 -5.76 12.78
CA ALA A 143 -6.35 -6.70 12.98
C ALA A 143 -5.85 -8.15 13.08
N ALA A 144 -4.96 -8.56 12.19
CA ALA A 144 -4.36 -9.88 12.21
C ALA A 144 -3.47 -10.12 13.45
N THR A 145 -2.70 -9.11 13.85
CA THR A 145 -1.79 -9.19 14.99
C THR A 145 -2.51 -9.32 16.33
N GLU A 146 -3.66 -8.67 16.46
CA GLU A 146 -4.44 -8.62 17.70
C GLU A 146 -5.70 -9.48 17.68
N HIS A 147 -5.95 -10.19 16.56
CA HIS A 147 -7.19 -10.96 16.33
C HIS A 147 -8.46 -10.10 16.49
N ASP A 148 -8.39 -8.85 16.00
CA ASP A 148 -9.47 -7.87 16.09
C ASP A 148 -10.47 -8.08 14.94
N GLU A 149 -11.48 -8.92 15.18
CA GLU A 149 -12.53 -9.24 14.21
C GLU A 149 -13.34 -8.00 13.77
N LYS A 150 -13.51 -7.01 14.65
CA LYS A 150 -14.24 -5.77 14.32
C LYS A 150 -13.45 -4.92 13.32
N LEU A 151 -12.13 -4.80 13.54
CA LEU A 151 -11.25 -4.09 12.62
C LEU A 151 -11.13 -4.85 11.29
N PHE A 152 -11.06 -6.19 11.34
CA PHE A 152 -11.04 -7.02 10.14
C PHE A 152 -12.33 -6.84 9.31
N ALA A 153 -13.51 -6.83 9.95
CA ALA A 153 -14.77 -6.58 9.27
C ALA A 153 -14.81 -5.19 8.60
N ALA A 154 -14.21 -4.17 9.21
CA ALA A 154 -14.06 -2.87 8.56
C ALA A 154 -13.14 -2.95 7.33
N CYS A 155 -12.02 -3.67 7.42
CA CYS A 155 -11.15 -3.93 6.28
C CYS A 155 -11.88 -4.67 5.15
N GLU A 156 -12.70 -5.67 5.46
CA GLU A 156 -13.49 -6.40 4.45
C GLU A 156 -14.52 -5.51 3.74
N ARG A 157 -15.21 -4.63 4.45
CA ARG A 157 -16.14 -3.66 3.82
C ARG A 157 -15.40 -2.78 2.82
N LEU A 158 -14.28 -2.20 3.22
CA LEU A 158 -13.47 -1.33 2.37
C LEU A 158 -12.87 -2.10 1.19
N TRP A 159 -12.41 -3.33 1.41
CA TRP A 159 -11.96 -4.22 0.35
C TRP A 159 -13.05 -4.46 -0.69
N ASN A 160 -14.22 -4.91 -0.26
CA ASN A 160 -15.33 -5.23 -1.16
C ASN A 160 -15.80 -3.98 -1.92
N ASN A 161 -15.98 -2.83 -1.26
CA ASN A 161 -16.32 -1.58 -1.93
C ASN A 161 -15.30 -1.22 -3.01
N MET A 162 -14.01 -1.29 -2.68
CA MET A 162 -12.95 -0.92 -3.59
C MET A 162 -12.84 -1.88 -4.77
N THR A 163 -12.78 -3.20 -4.52
CA THR A 163 -12.50 -4.19 -5.57
C THR A 163 -13.71 -4.53 -6.43
N GLU A 164 -14.92 -4.40 -5.90
CA GLU A 164 -16.15 -4.70 -6.65
C GLU A 164 -16.72 -3.51 -7.40
N LYS A 165 -16.42 -2.27 -6.96
CA LYS A 165 -17.09 -1.07 -7.46
C LYS A 165 -16.16 0.03 -7.98
N LYS A 166 -14.87 0.04 -7.59
CA LYS A 166 -13.93 1.13 -7.89
C LYS A 166 -12.60 0.64 -8.48
N MET A 167 -12.52 -0.61 -8.87
CA MET A 167 -11.36 -1.22 -9.49
C MET A 167 -11.58 -1.37 -10.99
N TYR A 168 -10.58 -0.99 -11.77
CA TYR A 168 -10.54 -1.22 -13.21
C TYR A 168 -10.30 -2.71 -13.54
N ILE A 169 -10.60 -3.11 -14.77
CA ILE A 169 -10.38 -4.48 -15.23
C ILE A 169 -8.92 -4.93 -15.11
N THR A 170 -7.98 -3.99 -15.20
CA THR A 170 -6.55 -4.22 -14.99
C THR A 170 -6.16 -4.45 -13.53
N GLY A 171 -7.06 -4.17 -12.59
CA GLY A 171 -6.78 -4.12 -11.15
C GLY A 171 -6.60 -2.70 -10.63
N GLY A 172 -6.10 -1.78 -11.44
CA GLY A 172 -5.79 -0.41 -11.04
C GLY A 172 -6.95 0.30 -10.33
N ILE A 173 -6.62 1.14 -9.37
CA ILE A 173 -7.55 1.89 -8.53
C ILE A 173 -7.22 3.38 -8.53
N GLY A 174 -8.25 4.22 -8.28
CA GLY A 174 -8.13 5.67 -8.38
C GLY A 174 -8.43 6.16 -9.79
N SER A 175 -9.59 6.79 -9.99
CA SER A 175 -10.11 7.13 -11.31
C SER A 175 -9.86 8.57 -11.74
N THR A 176 -9.47 9.47 -10.81
CA THR A 176 -9.25 10.87 -11.13
C THR A 176 -7.85 11.37 -10.78
N VAL A 177 -7.32 12.25 -11.64
CA VAL A 177 -6.09 13.02 -11.35
C VAL A 177 -6.32 14.03 -10.23
N GLU A 178 -7.54 14.48 -10.03
CA GLU A 178 -7.87 15.44 -9.01
C GLU A 178 -7.79 14.79 -7.63
N GLY A 179 -6.73 15.11 -6.89
CA GLY A 179 -6.41 14.48 -5.61
C GLY A 179 -5.90 13.04 -5.73
N GLU A 180 -5.57 12.53 -6.94
CA GLU A 180 -5.08 11.15 -7.15
C GLU A 180 -6.02 10.12 -6.52
N ALA A 181 -7.34 10.30 -6.73
CA ALA A 181 -8.37 9.82 -5.83
C ALA A 181 -9.35 8.84 -6.45
N PHE A 182 -10.07 8.16 -5.55
CA PHE A 182 -11.32 7.48 -5.90
C PHE A 182 -12.41 8.50 -6.23
N THR A 183 -13.29 8.13 -7.15
CA THR A 183 -14.55 8.83 -7.44
C THR A 183 -15.75 8.00 -6.97
N LYS A 184 -16.90 8.20 -7.59
CA LYS A 184 -18.12 7.44 -7.29
C LYS A 184 -17.99 5.98 -7.70
N GLU A 185 -18.83 5.14 -7.12
CA GLU A 185 -18.95 3.74 -7.50
C GLU A 185 -19.24 3.62 -9.01
N TYR A 186 -18.52 2.72 -9.69
CA TYR A 186 -18.64 2.44 -11.13
C TYR A 186 -18.28 3.60 -12.08
N GLU A 187 -17.70 4.68 -11.56
CA GLU A 187 -17.14 5.75 -12.39
C GLU A 187 -15.68 5.43 -12.71
N LEU A 188 -15.48 4.73 -13.83
CA LEU A 188 -14.20 4.16 -14.26
C LEU A 188 -13.89 4.55 -15.71
N PRO A 189 -13.65 5.85 -16.00
CA PRO A 189 -13.31 6.31 -17.37
C PRO A 189 -11.95 5.73 -17.79
N ASN A 190 -11.87 5.16 -19.01
CA ASN A 190 -10.67 4.49 -19.50
C ASN A 190 -9.55 5.45 -19.86
N ASP A 191 -9.89 6.57 -20.48
CA ASP A 191 -8.99 7.57 -21.03
C ASP A 191 -8.50 8.61 -20.02
N MET A 192 -9.14 8.66 -18.85
CA MET A 192 -8.80 9.58 -17.75
C MET A 192 -8.37 8.86 -16.47
N ALA A 193 -8.34 7.53 -16.49
CA ALA A 193 -7.94 6.73 -15.33
C ALA A 193 -6.61 7.21 -14.78
N TYR A 194 -6.56 7.53 -13.49
CA TYR A 194 -5.28 7.81 -12.83
C TYR A 194 -4.52 6.52 -12.59
N ALA A 195 -5.14 5.55 -11.93
CA ALA A 195 -4.61 4.21 -11.69
C ALA A 195 -3.10 4.22 -11.38
N GLU A 196 -2.75 4.91 -10.30
CA GLU A 196 -1.36 5.13 -9.90
C GLU A 196 -0.65 3.81 -9.59
N THR A 197 0.59 3.66 -10.05
CA THR A 197 1.42 2.48 -9.75
C THR A 197 1.58 2.25 -8.24
N CYS A 198 1.71 3.31 -7.43
CA CYS A 198 1.77 3.16 -5.97
C CYS A 198 0.46 2.64 -5.37
N ALA A 199 -0.69 3.00 -5.94
CA ALA A 199 -1.98 2.51 -5.48
C ALA A 199 -2.13 1.01 -5.73
N SER A 200 -1.73 0.55 -6.92
CA SER A 200 -1.65 -0.87 -7.28
C SER A 200 -0.75 -1.66 -6.32
N ILE A 201 0.43 -1.12 -6.01
CA ILE A 201 1.36 -1.73 -5.06
C ILE A 201 0.77 -1.76 -3.64
N GLY A 202 0.16 -0.67 -3.20
CA GLY A 202 -0.50 -0.59 -1.89
C GLY A 202 -1.65 -1.57 -1.75
N LEU A 203 -2.41 -1.83 -2.83
CA LEU A 203 -3.45 -2.85 -2.84
C LEU A 203 -2.87 -4.27 -2.66
N VAL A 204 -1.72 -4.56 -3.25
CA VAL A 204 -1.00 -5.83 -3.01
C VAL A 204 -0.57 -5.95 -1.54
N PHE A 205 -0.11 -4.86 -0.92
CA PHE A 205 0.21 -4.86 0.51
C PHE A 205 -1.02 -5.14 1.37
N PHE A 206 -2.12 -4.49 1.07
CA PHE A 206 -3.39 -4.71 1.78
C PHE A 206 -3.88 -6.15 1.61
N ALA A 207 -3.90 -6.68 0.38
CA ALA A 207 -4.28 -8.06 0.10
C ALA A 207 -3.46 -9.07 0.91
N LYS A 208 -2.13 -8.87 1.00
CA LYS A 208 -1.24 -9.73 1.79
C LYS A 208 -1.60 -9.75 3.27
N GLN A 209 -1.97 -8.60 3.84
CA GLN A 209 -2.37 -8.55 5.24
C GLN A 209 -3.75 -9.22 5.46
N MET A 210 -4.69 -9.05 4.52
CA MET A 210 -5.99 -9.73 4.58
C MET A 210 -5.86 -11.25 4.56
N LEU A 211 -4.88 -11.79 3.82
CA LEU A 211 -4.59 -13.24 3.77
C LEU A 211 -4.13 -13.81 5.12
N LYS A 212 -3.66 -13.00 6.06
CA LYS A 212 -3.31 -13.46 7.41
C LYS A 212 -4.54 -13.88 8.22
N MET A 213 -5.66 -13.16 8.06
CA MET A 213 -6.92 -13.43 8.76
C MET A 213 -7.82 -14.40 7.97
N SER A 214 -7.82 -14.30 6.64
CA SER A 214 -8.69 -15.09 5.78
C SER A 214 -7.92 -15.58 4.55
N LYS A 215 -7.81 -16.89 4.40
CA LYS A 215 -7.15 -17.53 3.24
C LYS A 215 -8.07 -17.58 2.01
N ASN A 216 -8.86 -16.52 1.78
CA ASN A 216 -9.74 -16.43 0.62
C ASN A 216 -8.96 -16.04 -0.63
N GLY A 217 -9.11 -16.80 -1.70
CA GLY A 217 -8.44 -16.61 -3.00
C GLY A 217 -8.67 -15.23 -3.62
N LYS A 218 -9.77 -14.54 -3.29
CA LYS A 218 -10.07 -13.19 -3.82
C LYS A 218 -8.95 -12.18 -3.59
N TYR A 219 -8.20 -12.33 -2.49
CA TYR A 219 -7.05 -11.46 -2.18
C TYR A 219 -5.84 -11.79 -3.06
N ALA A 220 -5.56 -13.08 -3.26
CA ALA A 220 -4.49 -13.53 -4.14
C ALA A 220 -4.78 -13.20 -5.61
N ASP A 221 -6.03 -13.34 -6.06
CA ASP A 221 -6.46 -12.97 -7.42
C ASP A 221 -6.26 -11.47 -7.69
N ALA A 222 -6.57 -10.61 -6.70
CA ALA A 222 -6.30 -9.18 -6.82
C ALA A 222 -4.80 -8.88 -6.86
N MET A 223 -3.99 -9.53 -5.99
CA MET A 223 -2.52 -9.38 -6.02
C MET A 223 -1.93 -9.76 -7.38
N GLU A 224 -2.36 -10.86 -7.96
CA GLU A 224 -1.89 -11.33 -9.25
C GLU A 224 -2.26 -10.35 -10.38
N ARG A 225 -3.52 -9.90 -10.40
CA ARG A 225 -4.02 -8.93 -11.37
C ARG A 225 -3.25 -7.62 -11.31
N GLU A 226 -3.03 -7.08 -10.12
CA GLU A 226 -2.24 -5.87 -9.92
C GLU A 226 -0.79 -6.04 -10.34
N LEU A 227 -0.18 -7.16 -9.95
CA LEU A 227 1.22 -7.44 -10.28
C LEU A 227 1.45 -7.37 -11.79
N TYR A 228 0.64 -8.07 -12.58
CA TYR A 228 0.84 -8.16 -14.03
C TYR A 228 0.36 -6.93 -14.79
N ASN A 229 -0.70 -6.27 -14.36
CA ASN A 229 -1.35 -5.22 -15.14
C ASN A 229 -1.24 -3.81 -14.54
N GLY A 230 -1.15 -3.67 -13.22
CA GLY A 230 -1.05 -2.37 -12.54
C GLY A 230 0.37 -1.99 -12.14
N ILE A 231 1.27 -2.97 -12.02
CA ILE A 231 2.62 -2.79 -11.48
C ILE A 231 3.69 -2.98 -12.54
N ILE A 232 3.95 -4.22 -12.97
CA ILE A 232 5.07 -4.47 -13.89
C ILE A 232 4.80 -4.00 -15.32
N SER A 233 3.53 -3.91 -15.73
CA SER A 233 3.14 -3.35 -17.05
C SER A 233 3.55 -1.88 -17.21
N GLY A 234 3.62 -1.13 -16.11
CA GLY A 234 4.08 0.24 -16.09
C GLY A 234 5.57 0.40 -16.42
N MET A 235 6.38 -0.63 -16.20
CA MET A 235 7.82 -0.60 -16.42
C MET A 235 8.16 -1.00 -17.87
N GLN A 236 9.12 -0.29 -18.49
CA GLN A 236 9.70 -0.68 -19.77
C GLN A 236 10.55 -1.96 -19.59
N LEU A 237 10.66 -2.79 -20.62
CA LEU A 237 11.37 -4.07 -20.56
C LEU A 237 12.84 -3.96 -20.15
N ASP A 238 13.48 -2.82 -20.46
CA ASP A 238 14.86 -2.55 -20.03
C ASP A 238 14.98 -1.97 -18.61
N GLY A 239 13.85 -1.76 -17.91
CA GLY A 239 13.78 -1.24 -16.55
C GLY A 239 14.14 0.25 -16.38
N LYS A 240 14.30 1.02 -17.47
CA LYS A 240 14.81 2.40 -17.40
C LYS A 240 13.73 3.47 -17.43
N ARG A 241 12.54 3.11 -17.87
CA ARG A 241 11.40 4.02 -18.03
C ARG A 241 10.14 3.39 -17.45
N PHE A 242 9.21 4.22 -16.97
CA PHE A 242 8.03 3.71 -16.27
C PHE A 242 6.88 4.70 -16.34
N PHE A 243 5.67 4.20 -16.13
CA PHE A 243 4.48 5.00 -15.90
C PHE A 243 4.24 5.25 -14.41
N TYR A 244 3.82 6.46 -14.09
CA TYR A 244 3.23 6.83 -12.81
C TYR A 244 1.74 6.51 -12.82
N VAL A 245 1.07 6.93 -13.90
CA VAL A 245 -0.35 6.81 -14.18
C VAL A 245 -0.55 5.76 -15.27
N ASN A 246 -1.50 4.85 -15.10
CA ASN A 246 -1.73 3.72 -16.01
C ASN A 246 -3.16 3.74 -16.60
N PRO A 247 -3.46 4.63 -17.53
CA PRO A 247 -4.77 4.68 -18.20
C PRO A 247 -4.99 3.43 -19.07
N LEU A 248 -6.26 3.11 -19.35
CA LEU A 248 -6.61 1.99 -20.19
C LEU A 248 -6.72 2.37 -21.67
N GLU A 249 -6.83 3.66 -21.94
CA GLU A 249 -7.00 4.20 -23.30
C GLU A 249 -6.10 5.42 -23.48
N VAL A 250 -5.44 5.49 -24.64
CA VAL A 250 -4.62 6.62 -25.05
C VAL A 250 -5.12 7.13 -26.40
N ASN A 251 -5.52 8.40 -26.44
CA ASN A 251 -6.09 9.04 -27.60
C ASN A 251 -5.06 9.97 -28.26
N PRO A 252 -4.58 9.68 -29.50
CA PRO A 252 -3.63 10.54 -30.19
C PRO A 252 -4.17 11.97 -30.36
N GLY A 253 -3.33 12.96 -30.04
CA GLY A 253 -3.69 14.39 -30.09
C GLY A 253 -4.55 14.88 -28.92
N VAL A 254 -4.83 14.01 -27.95
CA VAL A 254 -5.59 14.33 -26.74
C VAL A 254 -4.76 14.03 -25.49
N SER A 255 -4.34 12.76 -25.33
CA SER A 255 -3.59 12.28 -24.18
C SER A 255 -2.23 12.95 -24.07
N GLY A 256 -1.92 13.50 -22.90
CA GLY A 256 -0.70 14.27 -22.64
C GLY A 256 -0.73 15.72 -23.14
N GLU A 257 -1.67 16.10 -24.01
CA GLU A 257 -1.68 17.39 -24.70
C GLU A 257 -2.78 18.34 -24.20
N ILE A 258 -4.02 17.86 -24.11
CA ILE A 258 -5.19 18.68 -23.81
C ILE A 258 -5.38 18.82 -22.28
N PHE A 259 -5.90 19.97 -21.85
CA PHE A 259 -6.28 20.20 -20.46
C PHE A 259 -7.26 19.10 -19.96
N GLY A 260 -7.00 18.55 -18.79
CA GLY A 260 -7.74 17.41 -18.23
C GLY A 260 -7.12 16.04 -18.57
N TYR A 261 -6.32 15.95 -19.65
CA TYR A 261 -5.66 14.71 -20.08
C TYR A 261 -4.12 14.76 -19.97
N LYS A 262 -3.56 15.83 -19.42
CA LYS A 262 -2.09 16.00 -19.32
C LYS A 262 -1.39 14.95 -18.48
N HIS A 263 -2.09 14.29 -17.56
CA HIS A 263 -1.56 13.21 -16.76
C HIS A 263 -1.47 11.88 -17.52
N VAL A 264 -2.20 11.74 -18.61
CA VAL A 264 -2.22 10.55 -19.47
C VAL A 264 -1.08 10.64 -20.48
N ILE A 265 0.11 10.23 -20.07
CA ILE A 265 1.33 10.32 -20.88
C ILE A 265 1.43 9.07 -21.76
N PRO A 266 1.50 9.20 -23.11
CA PRO A 266 1.49 8.05 -24.03
C PRO A 266 2.80 7.25 -24.04
N GLU A 267 3.91 7.85 -23.58
CA GLU A 267 5.22 7.20 -23.53
C GLU A 267 5.78 7.21 -22.10
N ARG A 268 6.44 6.12 -21.71
CA ARG A 268 7.08 6.03 -20.40
C ARG A 268 8.26 6.99 -20.30
N PRO A 269 8.24 7.99 -19.40
CA PRO A 269 9.38 8.86 -19.17
C PRO A 269 10.44 8.16 -18.30
N GLY A 270 11.67 8.68 -18.34
CA GLY A 270 12.76 8.21 -17.47
C GLY A 270 12.65 8.67 -16.02
N TRP A 271 11.89 9.74 -15.77
CA TRP A 271 11.72 10.33 -14.44
C TRP A 271 10.47 11.20 -14.34
N TYR A 272 10.02 11.43 -13.10
CA TYR A 272 8.94 12.35 -12.74
C TYR A 272 9.42 13.36 -11.70
N ALA A 273 8.78 14.53 -11.62
CA ALA A 273 9.06 15.52 -10.59
C ALA A 273 8.79 14.99 -9.16
N CYS A 274 7.74 14.17 -9.00
CA CYS A 274 7.49 13.36 -7.81
C CYS A 274 7.91 11.92 -8.10
N ALA A 275 8.75 11.35 -7.27
CA ALA A 275 9.40 10.05 -7.52
C ALA A 275 8.97 8.97 -6.52
N CYS A 276 7.69 8.85 -6.19
CA CYS A 276 7.20 7.78 -5.31
C CYS A 276 7.11 6.43 -6.03
N CYS A 277 6.63 6.39 -7.28
CA CYS A 277 6.37 5.14 -7.99
C CYS A 277 7.64 4.33 -8.33
N PRO A 278 8.75 4.91 -8.83
CA PRO A 278 9.95 4.12 -9.14
C PRO A 278 10.52 3.35 -7.95
N PRO A 279 10.79 3.98 -6.79
CA PRO A 279 11.30 3.25 -5.63
C PRO A 279 10.28 2.26 -5.07
N ASN A 280 8.97 2.56 -5.15
CA ASN A 280 7.94 1.63 -4.71
C ASN A 280 7.85 0.39 -5.63
N LEU A 281 8.03 0.58 -6.94
CA LEU A 281 8.14 -0.54 -7.89
C LEU A 281 9.34 -1.43 -7.56
N VAL A 282 10.52 -0.84 -7.29
CA VAL A 282 11.72 -1.59 -6.87
C VAL A 282 11.44 -2.32 -5.55
N ARG A 283 10.81 -1.66 -4.57
CA ARG A 283 10.38 -2.26 -3.30
C ARG A 283 9.53 -3.51 -3.53
N MET A 284 8.52 -3.43 -4.41
CA MET A 284 7.63 -4.54 -4.71
C MET A 284 8.35 -5.69 -5.39
N VAL A 285 9.10 -5.42 -6.48
CA VAL A 285 9.78 -6.45 -7.27
C VAL A 285 10.84 -7.19 -6.44
N THR A 286 11.63 -6.47 -5.63
CA THR A 286 12.67 -7.08 -4.80
C THR A 286 12.13 -7.85 -3.60
N SER A 287 10.89 -7.61 -3.20
CA SER A 287 10.22 -8.31 -2.09
C SER A 287 9.16 -9.32 -2.53
N LEU A 288 9.03 -9.59 -3.84
CA LEU A 288 7.94 -10.38 -4.43
C LEU A 288 7.79 -11.77 -3.80
N GLY A 289 8.88 -12.42 -3.43
CA GLY A 289 8.85 -13.72 -2.76
C GLY A 289 8.05 -13.75 -1.45
N ARG A 290 7.92 -12.61 -0.77
CA ARG A 290 7.11 -12.49 0.47
C ARG A 290 5.60 -12.55 0.21
N TYR A 291 5.17 -12.30 -1.02
CA TYR A 291 3.75 -12.29 -1.43
C TYR A 291 3.33 -13.62 -2.05
N ALA A 292 4.29 -14.43 -2.49
CA ALA A 292 4.01 -15.68 -3.18
C ALA A 292 3.54 -16.81 -2.26
N TRP A 293 3.88 -16.76 -0.97
CA TRP A 293 3.66 -17.85 -0.02
C TRP A 293 3.17 -17.41 1.34
N ASP A 294 2.38 -18.27 1.97
CA ASP A 294 2.13 -18.29 3.41
C ASP A 294 2.27 -19.72 3.94
N GLU A 295 2.57 -19.84 5.23
CA GLU A 295 2.62 -21.12 5.96
C GLU A 295 1.85 -21.00 7.27
N ASP A 296 0.93 -21.92 7.50
CA ASP A 296 0.32 -22.19 8.80
C ASP A 296 0.89 -23.48 9.38
N ASP A 297 0.38 -23.94 10.54
CA ASP A 297 0.93 -25.14 11.21
C ASP A 297 0.87 -26.41 10.35
N ASP A 298 -0.12 -26.55 9.47
CA ASP A 298 -0.30 -27.76 8.67
C ASP A 298 -0.35 -27.53 7.15
N VAL A 299 -0.39 -26.27 6.71
CA VAL A 299 -0.65 -25.92 5.31
C VAL A 299 0.37 -24.93 4.77
N ILE A 300 0.78 -25.12 3.53
CA ILE A 300 1.52 -24.14 2.72
C ILE A 300 0.56 -23.61 1.66
N TYR A 301 0.44 -22.30 1.58
CA TYR A 301 -0.40 -21.59 0.60
C TYR A 301 0.48 -21.01 -0.51
N SER A 302 0.15 -21.31 -1.76
CA SER A 302 0.75 -20.69 -2.94
C SER A 302 -0.20 -19.62 -3.48
N HIS A 303 0.19 -18.36 -3.39
CA HIS A 303 -0.65 -17.24 -3.80
C HIS A 303 -0.36 -16.75 -5.22
N LEU A 304 0.89 -16.91 -5.69
CA LEU A 304 1.31 -16.44 -7.01
C LEU A 304 2.00 -17.57 -7.78
N PHE A 305 1.59 -17.77 -9.03
CA PHE A 305 2.09 -18.87 -9.88
C PHE A 305 3.40 -18.52 -10.61
N ILE A 306 4.32 -17.87 -9.93
CA ILE A 306 5.59 -17.41 -10.47
C ILE A 306 6.62 -18.53 -10.40
N GLY A 307 7.39 -18.76 -11.49
CA GLY A 307 8.51 -19.68 -11.50
C GLY A 307 9.58 -19.27 -10.49
N GLN A 308 9.88 -20.13 -9.50
CA GLN A 308 10.75 -19.79 -8.38
C GLN A 308 11.25 -21.03 -7.62
N GLU A 309 12.25 -20.81 -6.78
CA GLU A 309 12.65 -21.76 -5.74
C GLU A 309 12.40 -21.09 -4.37
N ALA A 310 11.59 -21.72 -3.54
CA ALA A 310 11.22 -21.25 -2.21
C ALA A 310 11.75 -22.21 -1.13
N ARG A 311 12.41 -21.64 -0.11
CA ARG A 311 12.85 -22.37 1.08
C ARG A 311 11.94 -21.97 2.23
N LEU A 312 10.89 -22.75 2.44
CA LEU A 312 9.91 -22.53 3.48
C LEU A 312 10.30 -23.28 4.76
N LYS A 313 9.60 -23.06 5.86
CA LYS A 313 9.90 -23.75 7.12
C LYS A 313 9.70 -25.27 6.98
N LYS A 314 8.62 -25.68 6.31
CA LYS A 314 8.17 -27.08 6.21
C LYS A 314 8.65 -27.82 4.96
N ALA A 315 8.98 -27.12 3.88
CA ALA A 315 9.40 -27.71 2.63
C ALA A 315 10.29 -26.78 1.81
N ASP A 316 11.13 -27.37 0.98
CA ASP A 316 11.74 -26.67 -0.16
C ASP A 316 10.86 -26.95 -1.38
N ILE A 317 10.50 -25.90 -2.11
CA ILE A 317 9.59 -25.98 -3.24
C ILE A 317 10.24 -25.35 -4.47
N LYS A 318 10.21 -26.11 -5.59
CA LYS A 318 10.56 -25.60 -6.90
C LYS A 318 9.30 -25.49 -7.74
N VAL A 319 9.03 -24.28 -8.25
CA VAL A 319 7.92 -24.00 -9.16
C VAL A 319 8.47 -23.78 -10.56
N VAL A 320 7.98 -24.55 -11.53
CA VAL A 320 8.24 -24.34 -12.96
C VAL A 320 6.96 -23.81 -13.57
N SER A 321 7.01 -22.58 -14.07
CA SER A 321 5.86 -21.86 -14.59
C SER A 321 6.28 -20.90 -15.69
N GLU A 322 5.48 -20.87 -16.76
CA GLU A 322 5.50 -19.83 -17.79
C GLU A 322 4.22 -18.98 -17.74
N TYR A 323 3.54 -19.00 -16.60
CA TYR A 323 2.36 -18.20 -16.33
C TYR A 323 2.72 -16.69 -16.34
N PRO A 324 1.92 -15.81 -16.93
CA PRO A 324 0.56 -16.03 -17.44
C PRO A 324 0.47 -16.49 -18.89
N TRP A 325 1.58 -16.73 -19.60
CA TRP A 325 1.59 -17.11 -21.01
C TRP A 325 1.12 -18.54 -21.25
N LYS A 326 1.37 -19.44 -20.30
CA LYS A 326 0.90 -20.82 -20.30
C LYS A 326 0.24 -21.14 -18.96
N GLY A 327 -0.88 -21.86 -19.00
CA GLY A 327 -1.66 -22.23 -17.81
C GLY A 327 -1.10 -23.43 -17.02
N HIS A 328 -0.01 -24.06 -17.48
CA HIS A 328 0.60 -25.19 -16.79
C HIS A 328 1.62 -24.74 -15.75
N VAL A 329 1.44 -25.18 -14.51
CA VAL A 329 2.36 -24.92 -13.39
C VAL A 329 2.70 -26.23 -12.71
N SER A 330 4.00 -26.52 -12.54
CA SER A 330 4.50 -27.70 -11.87
C SER A 330 5.18 -27.36 -10.56
N TYR A 331 4.86 -28.13 -9.52
CA TYR A 331 5.48 -28.01 -8.19
C TYR A 331 6.27 -29.27 -7.88
N SER A 332 7.56 -29.09 -7.54
CA SER A 332 8.38 -30.14 -6.92
C SER A 332 8.55 -29.78 -5.45
N ILE A 333 8.03 -30.61 -4.56
CA ILE A 333 7.98 -30.35 -3.12
C ILE A 333 8.89 -31.36 -2.42
N THR A 334 9.85 -30.86 -1.64
CA THR A 334 10.73 -31.66 -0.78
C THR A 334 10.41 -31.31 0.67
N PRO A 335 9.64 -32.16 1.38
CA PRO A 335 9.33 -31.92 2.79
C PRO A 335 10.59 -31.90 3.64
N LYS A 336 10.61 -31.04 4.66
CA LYS A 336 11.63 -31.05 5.70
C LYS A 336 11.12 -31.92 6.85
N THR A 337 11.89 -32.92 7.21
CA THR A 337 11.61 -33.72 8.41
C THR A 337 11.83 -32.84 9.65
N GLY A 338 10.79 -32.65 10.45
CA GLY A 338 10.86 -32.03 11.78
C GLY A 338 11.44 -32.97 12.80
#